data_4a134b262c7bdfad5e49c9a60ef095f1
#
_entry.id   4a134b262c7bdfad5e49c9a60ef095f1
#
_cell.length_a   1.000
_cell.length_b   1.000
_cell.length_c   1.000
_cell.angle_alpha   90.00
_cell.angle_beta   90.00
_cell.angle_gamma   90.00
#
_symmetry.space_group_name_H-M   'P 1'
#
loop_
_entity.id
_entity.type
_entity.pdbx_description
1 polymer ?
#
loop_
_entity_poly.entity_id
_entity_poly.type
_entity_poly.pdbx_seq_one_letter_code
_entity_poly.pdbx_strand_id
1 'polypeptide(L)'
;MHKDYAYKGENLFFKHETSRNLPKDAYSMHSHNMYELLYFVSGDATHVIEDRQYKLKRGDLVLIKPSKYHFIRIDSACDYERYDILFSPKTKNLDGLELLESTPEIINLEEYPMATEIIKKTDFYYKHFDGEDFERILTGLLCELFYLLSVTPATENTEAPTVASPPLSLALTYINDNLTTLGGIDEVAKSCFVTESYLYRLFKNELHKTPAKYVASKRLLLAERMISDGEKPTTVYEKCGFSDYTTFYRNYRSFFGHSPSEAE
;
A
#
# COMPACT_ATOMS: atom_id res chain seq x y z
N MET A 1 -11.28 -22.05 14.95
CA MET A 1 -12.40 -21.14 14.81
C MET A 1 -11.98 -20.08 13.83
N HIS A 2 -12.60 -19.97 12.65
CA HIS A 2 -12.31 -18.89 11.70
C HIS A 2 -12.64 -17.57 12.38
N LYS A 3 -11.67 -16.65 12.39
CA LYS A 3 -11.89 -15.28 12.85
C LYS A 3 -11.82 -14.39 11.61
N ASP A 4 -12.97 -13.98 11.11
CA ASP A 4 -13.05 -12.96 10.08
C ASP A 4 -13.74 -11.76 10.70
N TYR A 5 -12.95 -10.77 11.11
CA TYR A 5 -13.42 -9.48 11.56
C TYR A 5 -13.14 -8.46 10.48
N ALA A 6 -14.15 -7.69 10.10
CA ALA A 6 -13.98 -6.64 9.11
C ALA A 6 -14.85 -5.43 9.45
N TYR A 7 -14.23 -4.26 9.53
CA TYR A 7 -14.86 -2.97 9.66
C TYR A 7 -14.55 -2.12 8.42
N LYS A 8 -15.54 -1.40 7.92
CA LYS A 8 -15.39 -0.49 6.79
C LYS A 8 -16.05 0.84 7.13
N GLY A 9 -15.23 1.82 7.53
CA GLY A 9 -15.59 3.22 7.64
C GLY A 9 -15.28 3.99 6.36
N GLU A 10 -15.45 5.31 6.39
CA GLU A 10 -15.13 6.19 5.27
C GLU A 10 -13.62 6.34 5.07
N ASN A 11 -12.88 6.57 6.16
CA ASN A 11 -11.45 6.86 6.16
C ASN A 11 -10.61 5.85 6.92
N LEU A 12 -11.22 4.78 7.44
CA LEU A 12 -10.57 3.76 8.24
C LEU A 12 -11.20 2.39 7.98
N PHE A 13 -10.33 1.40 7.72
CA PHE A 13 -10.72 0.01 7.52
C PHE A 13 -9.92 -0.88 8.46
N PHE A 14 -10.56 -1.91 8.96
CA PHE A 14 -9.91 -2.92 9.79
C PHE A 14 -10.34 -4.31 9.32
N LYS A 15 -9.38 -5.21 9.25
CA LYS A 15 -9.63 -6.62 8.98
C LYS A 15 -8.69 -7.48 9.83
N HIS A 16 -9.22 -8.52 10.45
CA HIS A 16 -8.44 -9.63 10.97
C HIS A 16 -8.95 -10.90 10.31
N GLU A 17 -8.13 -11.52 9.51
CA GLU A 17 -8.51 -12.64 8.64
C GLU A 17 -7.56 -13.82 8.79
N THR A 18 -8.14 -15.03 8.81
CA THR A 18 -7.41 -16.29 8.62
C THR A 18 -7.90 -16.95 7.34
N SER A 19 -7.07 -16.95 6.31
CA SER A 19 -7.37 -17.55 5.01
C SER A 19 -6.71 -18.93 4.89
N ARG A 20 -7.40 -19.90 4.28
CA ARG A 20 -6.90 -21.27 4.12
C ARG A 20 -6.60 -21.60 2.67
N ASN A 21 -5.50 -22.35 2.46
CA ASN A 21 -5.13 -22.88 1.15
C ASN A 21 -5.21 -21.86 0.02
N LEU A 22 -4.71 -20.64 0.25
CA LEU A 22 -4.71 -19.60 -0.76
C LEU A 22 -3.82 -20.00 -1.96
N PRO A 23 -4.26 -19.72 -3.19
CA PRO A 23 -3.39 -19.85 -4.35
C PRO A 23 -2.27 -18.77 -4.31
N LYS A 24 -1.17 -19.03 -5.01
CA LYS A 24 -0.01 -18.11 -5.02
C LYS A 24 -0.33 -16.69 -5.50
N ASP A 25 -1.32 -16.56 -6.35
CA ASP A 25 -1.82 -15.32 -6.96
C ASP A 25 -3.12 -14.81 -6.33
N ALA A 26 -3.41 -15.21 -5.09
CA ALA A 26 -4.62 -14.79 -4.37
C ALA A 26 -4.75 -13.27 -4.26
N TYR A 27 -3.62 -12.58 -4.14
CA TYR A 27 -3.59 -11.13 -4.01
C TYR A 27 -2.95 -10.49 -5.24
N SER A 28 -3.71 -9.65 -5.93
CA SER A 28 -3.21 -8.91 -7.08
C SER A 28 -2.48 -7.64 -6.65
N MET A 29 -1.45 -7.24 -7.43
CA MET A 29 -0.77 -5.97 -7.25
C MET A 29 -1.76 -4.80 -7.34
N HIS A 30 -1.77 -3.96 -6.32
CA HIS A 30 -2.62 -2.79 -6.21
C HIS A 30 -1.89 -1.62 -5.53
N SER A 31 -2.55 -0.49 -5.47
CA SER A 31 -2.10 0.71 -4.75
C SER A 31 -3.31 1.56 -4.41
N HIS A 32 -3.21 2.30 -3.34
CA HIS A 32 -4.24 3.21 -2.84
C HIS A 32 -3.63 4.44 -2.17
N ASN A 33 -4.44 5.46 -1.89
CA ASN A 33 -4.01 6.69 -1.24
C ASN A 33 -4.16 6.66 0.30
N MET A 34 -4.24 5.46 0.87
CA MET A 34 -4.28 5.24 2.31
C MET A 34 -2.94 4.69 2.80
N TYR A 35 -2.63 4.94 4.07
CA TYR A 35 -1.65 4.14 4.78
C TYR A 35 -2.24 2.77 5.06
N GLU A 36 -1.39 1.74 5.09
CA GLU A 36 -1.77 0.39 5.49
C GLU A 36 -0.75 -0.15 6.49
N LEU A 37 -1.26 -0.72 7.58
CA LEU A 37 -0.49 -1.49 8.54
C LEU A 37 -0.96 -2.93 8.47
N LEU A 38 -0.09 -3.83 8.01
CA LEU A 38 -0.32 -5.25 7.98
C LEU A 38 0.53 -5.94 9.05
N TYR A 39 -0.11 -6.51 10.07
CA TYR A 39 0.59 -7.32 11.08
C TYR A 39 0.45 -8.80 10.74
N PHE A 40 1.57 -9.43 10.45
CA PHE A 40 1.64 -10.83 10.06
C PHE A 40 1.69 -11.76 11.27
N VAL A 41 0.69 -12.63 11.38
CA VAL A 41 0.55 -13.58 12.50
C VAL A 41 1.13 -14.94 12.16
N SER A 42 0.75 -15.49 10.99
CA SER A 42 1.20 -16.81 10.55
C SER A 42 1.01 -17.01 9.06
N GLY A 43 1.79 -17.93 8.49
CA GLY A 43 1.73 -18.31 7.09
C GLY A 43 3.12 -18.42 6.46
N ASP A 44 3.12 -18.57 5.15
CA ASP A 44 4.33 -18.59 4.32
C ASP A 44 4.11 -17.65 3.14
N ALA A 45 4.54 -16.41 3.29
CA ALA A 45 4.27 -15.33 2.36
C ALA A 45 5.44 -14.37 2.21
N THR A 46 5.50 -13.72 1.05
CA THR A 46 6.40 -12.61 0.75
C THR A 46 5.57 -11.37 0.44
N HIS A 47 5.83 -10.27 1.14
CA HIS A 47 5.25 -8.98 0.81
C HIS A 47 6.13 -8.26 -0.20
N VAL A 48 5.55 -7.79 -1.29
CA VAL A 48 6.23 -7.02 -2.33
C VAL A 48 5.75 -5.58 -2.27
N ILE A 49 6.68 -4.65 -2.09
CA ILE A 49 6.42 -3.20 -2.08
C ILE A 49 7.34 -2.56 -3.12
N GLU A 50 6.76 -2.04 -4.18
CA GLU A 50 7.50 -1.49 -5.33
C GLU A 50 8.52 -2.53 -5.87
N ASP A 51 9.81 -2.27 -5.72
CA ASP A 51 10.91 -3.14 -6.17
C ASP A 51 11.50 -4.01 -5.05
N ARG A 52 10.92 -3.99 -3.86
CA ARG A 52 11.43 -4.69 -2.67
C ARG A 52 10.54 -5.86 -2.31
N GLN A 53 11.16 -6.99 -2.00
CA GLN A 53 10.47 -8.21 -1.58
C GLN A 53 10.94 -8.57 -0.18
N TYR A 54 9.97 -8.73 0.71
CA TYR A 54 10.18 -9.03 2.13
C TYR A 54 9.59 -10.38 2.44
N LYS A 55 10.42 -11.36 2.78
CA LYS A 55 9.95 -12.64 3.33
C LYS A 55 9.39 -12.39 4.72
N LEU A 56 8.07 -12.59 4.89
CA LEU A 56 7.41 -12.30 6.15
C LEU A 56 7.75 -13.34 7.22
N LYS A 57 8.00 -12.85 8.43
CA LYS A 57 8.17 -13.62 9.66
C LYS A 57 7.06 -13.25 10.63
N ARG A 58 6.71 -14.19 11.50
CA ARG A 58 5.74 -13.93 12.56
C ARG A 58 6.14 -12.67 13.34
N GLY A 59 5.16 -11.83 13.63
CA GLY A 59 5.39 -10.57 14.33
C GLY A 59 5.79 -9.39 13.45
N ASP A 60 5.99 -9.60 12.14
CA ASP A 60 6.27 -8.50 11.23
C ASP A 60 5.05 -7.57 11.11
N LEU A 61 5.30 -6.28 11.31
CA LEU A 61 4.41 -5.20 10.95
C LEU A 61 4.93 -4.55 9.67
N VAL A 62 4.14 -4.60 8.62
CA VAL A 62 4.43 -3.97 7.33
C VAL A 62 3.73 -2.62 7.29
N LEU A 63 4.47 -1.55 7.05
CA LEU A 63 3.94 -0.21 6.81
C LEU A 63 3.98 0.10 5.31
N ILE A 64 2.81 0.32 4.72
CA ILE A 64 2.66 0.73 3.34
C ILE A 64 2.20 2.18 3.31
N LYS A 65 3.04 3.05 2.76
CA LYS A 65 2.72 4.48 2.58
C LYS A 65 1.82 4.68 1.35
N PRO A 66 1.02 5.76 1.30
CA PRO A 66 0.14 6.05 0.18
C PRO A 66 0.86 5.98 -1.18
N SER A 67 0.13 5.53 -2.18
CA SER A 67 0.58 5.43 -3.59
C SER A 67 1.71 4.44 -3.86
N LYS A 68 2.08 3.60 -2.89
CA LYS A 68 3.02 2.50 -3.11
C LYS A 68 2.29 1.29 -3.72
N TYR A 69 2.86 0.73 -4.80
CA TYR A 69 2.41 -0.54 -5.32
C TYR A 69 2.85 -1.67 -4.43
N HIS A 70 1.90 -2.53 -4.08
CA HIS A 70 2.19 -3.67 -3.21
C HIS A 70 1.26 -4.85 -3.49
N PHE A 71 1.69 -6.02 -3.08
CA PHE A 71 0.88 -7.24 -3.02
C PHE A 71 1.55 -8.29 -2.14
N ILE A 72 0.75 -9.28 -1.76
CA ILE A 72 1.24 -10.44 -1.02
C ILE A 72 1.32 -11.62 -1.97
N ARG A 73 2.48 -12.24 -2.04
CA ARG A 73 2.67 -13.54 -2.71
C ARG A 73 2.61 -14.64 -1.65
N ILE A 74 1.72 -15.59 -1.83
CA ILE A 74 1.67 -16.81 -1.02
C ILE A 74 2.73 -17.77 -1.56
N ASP A 75 3.69 -18.16 -0.75
CA ASP A 75 4.83 -18.97 -1.20
C ASP A 75 4.57 -20.47 -1.11
N SER A 76 3.74 -20.90 -0.13
CA SER A 76 3.29 -22.29 -0.03
C SER A 76 1.83 -22.39 0.48
N ALA A 77 1.20 -23.54 0.25
CA ALA A 77 -0.17 -23.80 0.73
C ALA A 77 -0.17 -24.01 2.25
N CYS A 78 -0.58 -22.98 2.98
CA CYS A 78 -0.74 -23.02 4.43
C CYS A 78 -1.85 -22.04 4.85
N ASP A 79 -2.25 -22.11 6.12
CA ASP A 79 -3.12 -21.09 6.68
C ASP A 79 -2.34 -19.78 6.79
N TYR A 80 -2.98 -18.68 6.38
CA TYR A 80 -2.41 -17.33 6.36
C TYR A 80 -3.28 -16.42 7.23
N GLU A 81 -2.69 -15.88 8.30
CA GLU A 81 -3.38 -15.01 9.26
C GLU A 81 -2.70 -13.66 9.38
N ARG A 82 -3.50 -12.59 9.29
CA ARG A 82 -3.03 -11.22 9.42
C ARG A 82 -4.09 -10.29 10.00
N TYR A 83 -3.63 -9.23 10.62
CA TYR A 83 -4.38 -7.99 10.81
C TYR A 83 -4.03 -7.02 9.69
N ASP A 84 -5.01 -6.26 9.24
CA ASP A 84 -4.89 -5.32 8.15
C ASP A 84 -5.67 -4.05 8.51
N ILE A 85 -5.00 -2.92 8.62
CA ILE A 85 -5.60 -1.64 9.03
C ILE A 85 -5.21 -0.59 7.99
N LEU A 86 -6.21 -0.10 7.25
CA LEU A 86 -6.03 0.99 6.30
C LEU A 86 -6.63 2.27 6.90
N PHE A 87 -5.90 3.37 6.78
CA PHE A 87 -6.37 4.67 7.26
C PHE A 87 -5.92 5.82 6.35
N SER A 88 -6.84 6.76 6.16
CA SER A 88 -6.57 7.99 5.42
C SER A 88 -5.81 9.00 6.28
N PRO A 89 -4.91 9.82 5.69
CA PRO A 89 -4.40 11.01 6.37
C PRO A 89 -5.50 11.97 6.85
N LYS A 90 -6.72 11.86 6.29
CA LYS A 90 -7.89 12.66 6.64
C LYS A 90 -8.74 12.03 7.76
N THR A 91 -8.31 10.89 8.32
CA THR A 91 -9.01 10.27 9.45
C THR A 91 -9.10 11.25 10.62
N LYS A 92 -10.32 11.48 11.08
CA LYS A 92 -10.61 12.46 12.12
C LYS A 92 -9.93 12.07 13.44
N ASN A 93 -9.27 13.04 14.08
CA ASN A 93 -8.52 12.86 15.34
C ASN A 93 -7.35 11.87 15.26
N LEU A 94 -6.83 11.58 14.07
CA LEU A 94 -5.60 10.81 13.90
C LEU A 94 -4.40 11.74 14.14
N ASP A 95 -3.57 11.42 15.13
CA ASP A 95 -2.39 12.19 15.54
C ASP A 95 -1.13 11.33 15.41
N GLY A 96 0.04 11.97 15.27
CA GLY A 96 1.34 11.29 15.17
C GLY A 96 1.64 10.66 13.80
N LEU A 97 0.87 10.97 12.76
CA LEU A 97 1.05 10.41 11.42
C LEU A 97 2.44 10.72 10.84
N GLU A 98 2.98 11.91 11.15
CA GLU A 98 4.32 12.35 10.72
C GLU A 98 5.44 11.42 11.23
N LEU A 99 5.21 10.70 12.33
CA LEU A 99 6.16 9.74 12.88
C LEU A 99 6.38 8.54 11.95
N LEU A 100 5.38 8.22 11.14
CA LEU A 100 5.48 7.13 10.16
C LEU A 100 6.40 7.45 8.98
N GLU A 101 6.74 8.73 8.74
CA GLU A 101 7.61 9.09 7.63
C GLU A 101 9.04 8.53 7.78
N SER A 102 9.54 8.47 9.01
CA SER A 102 10.84 7.87 9.34
C SER A 102 10.76 6.38 9.69
N THR A 103 9.56 5.83 9.80
CA THR A 103 9.34 4.42 10.15
C THR A 103 9.72 3.51 8.97
N PRO A 104 10.52 2.45 9.19
CA PRO A 104 10.83 1.46 8.16
C PRO A 104 9.58 0.77 7.60
N GLU A 105 9.69 0.26 6.35
CA GLU A 105 8.59 -0.47 5.72
C GLU A 105 8.24 -1.79 6.46
N ILE A 106 9.20 -2.39 7.17
CA ILE A 106 8.97 -3.57 8.02
C ILE A 106 9.65 -3.42 9.36
N ILE A 107 8.92 -3.76 10.42
CA ILE A 107 9.42 -3.84 11.80
C ILE A 107 8.92 -5.15 12.40
N ASN A 108 9.80 -5.95 12.98
CA ASN A 108 9.37 -7.12 13.72
C ASN A 108 9.01 -6.73 15.16
N LEU A 109 7.79 -7.04 15.59
CA LEU A 109 7.24 -6.66 16.89
C LEU A 109 7.27 -7.79 17.94
N GLU A 110 7.96 -8.92 17.70
CA GLU A 110 8.01 -10.03 18.66
C GLU A 110 8.58 -9.60 20.02
N GLU A 111 9.58 -8.74 20.03
CA GLU A 111 10.19 -8.20 21.25
C GLU A 111 9.49 -6.93 21.79
N TYR A 112 8.40 -6.50 21.17
CA TYR A 112 7.64 -5.29 21.53
C TYR A 112 6.18 -5.62 21.90
N PRO A 113 5.96 -6.23 23.08
CA PRO A 113 4.65 -6.72 23.49
C PRO A 113 3.58 -5.62 23.55
N MET A 114 3.95 -4.39 23.93
CA MET A 114 3.01 -3.27 23.98
C MET A 114 2.40 -2.97 22.60
N ALA A 115 3.23 -2.87 21.56
CA ALA A 115 2.76 -2.64 20.20
C ALA A 115 1.91 -3.81 19.67
N THR A 116 2.33 -5.03 19.96
CA THR A 116 1.58 -6.26 19.60
C THR A 116 0.23 -6.32 20.32
N GLU A 117 0.16 -5.93 21.60
CA GLU A 117 -1.09 -5.88 22.36
C GLU A 117 -2.08 -4.88 21.79
N ILE A 118 -1.61 -3.69 21.38
CA ILE A 118 -2.47 -2.67 20.74
C ILE A 118 -3.17 -3.27 19.52
N ILE A 119 -2.42 -3.94 18.64
CA ILE A 119 -2.99 -4.57 17.45
C ILE A 119 -4.00 -5.64 17.83
N LYS A 120 -3.68 -6.52 18.79
CA LYS A 120 -4.57 -7.61 19.21
C LYS A 120 -5.80 -7.14 19.99
N LYS A 121 -5.73 -6.03 20.70
CA LYS A 121 -6.90 -5.41 21.36
C LYS A 121 -8.02 -5.02 20.41
N THR A 122 -7.70 -4.77 19.13
CA THR A 122 -8.72 -4.44 18.13
C THR A 122 -9.80 -5.51 18.02
N ASP A 123 -9.46 -6.80 18.17
CA ASP A 123 -10.44 -7.91 18.18
C ASP A 123 -11.46 -7.78 19.30
N PHE A 124 -11.00 -7.38 20.50
CA PHE A 124 -11.88 -7.19 21.64
C PHE A 124 -12.83 -6.03 21.38
N TYR A 125 -12.30 -4.88 20.92
CA TYR A 125 -13.11 -3.71 20.68
C TYR A 125 -14.09 -3.89 19.52
N TYR A 126 -13.67 -4.56 18.44
CA TYR A 126 -14.54 -4.90 17.32
C TYR A 126 -15.78 -5.74 17.75
N LYS A 127 -15.63 -6.61 18.76
CA LYS A 127 -16.75 -7.44 19.27
C LYS A 127 -17.71 -6.70 20.17
N HIS A 128 -17.30 -5.62 20.80
CA HIS A 128 -18.06 -4.96 21.85
C HIS A 128 -18.55 -3.57 21.45
N PHE A 129 -18.01 -2.99 20.40
CA PHE A 129 -18.34 -1.67 19.89
C PHE A 129 -18.55 -1.74 18.39
N ASP A 130 -19.44 -0.91 17.86
CA ASP A 130 -19.75 -0.84 16.46
C ASP A 130 -19.65 0.61 15.93
N GLY A 131 -19.74 0.77 14.60
CA GLY A 131 -19.80 2.05 13.93
C GLY A 131 -18.76 3.05 14.39
N GLU A 132 -19.23 4.25 14.77
CA GLU A 132 -18.38 5.38 15.15
C GLU A 132 -17.59 5.13 16.45
N ASP A 133 -18.13 4.36 17.38
CA ASP A 133 -17.43 4.08 18.63
C ASP A 133 -16.21 3.18 18.41
N PHE A 134 -16.35 2.16 17.59
CA PHE A 134 -15.21 1.33 17.20
C PHE A 134 -14.16 2.15 16.44
N GLU A 135 -14.59 2.98 15.47
CA GLU A 135 -13.68 3.83 14.69
C GLU A 135 -12.89 4.79 15.59
N ARG A 136 -13.56 5.42 16.56
CA ARG A 136 -12.93 6.32 17.52
C ARG A 136 -11.89 5.63 18.39
N ILE A 137 -12.21 4.42 18.86
CA ILE A 137 -11.29 3.60 19.66
C ILE A 137 -10.09 3.16 18.80
N LEU A 138 -10.33 2.68 17.59
CA LEU A 138 -9.26 2.23 16.68
C LEU A 138 -8.34 3.39 16.32
N THR A 139 -8.87 4.60 16.08
CA THR A 139 -8.07 5.81 15.86
C THR A 139 -7.15 6.10 17.06
N GLY A 140 -7.66 6.01 18.28
CA GLY A 140 -6.85 6.19 19.49
C GLY A 140 -5.74 5.14 19.63
N LEU A 141 -6.04 3.88 19.30
CA LEU A 141 -5.04 2.80 19.28
C LEU A 141 -3.97 3.02 18.21
N LEU A 142 -4.32 3.56 17.05
CA LEU A 142 -3.36 3.91 16.02
C LEU A 142 -2.44 5.04 16.47
N CYS A 143 -2.98 6.10 17.10
CA CYS A 143 -2.15 7.17 17.66
C CYS A 143 -1.13 6.61 18.66
N GLU A 144 -1.56 5.78 19.62
CA GLU A 144 -0.67 5.13 20.59
C GLU A 144 0.41 4.28 19.86
N LEU A 145 -0.02 3.50 18.87
CA LEU A 145 0.90 2.65 18.09
C LEU A 145 1.97 3.48 17.35
N PHE A 146 1.62 4.63 16.76
CA PHE A 146 2.57 5.48 16.03
C PHE A 146 3.68 6.00 16.96
N TYR A 147 3.33 6.44 18.17
CA TYR A 147 4.33 6.85 19.16
C TYR A 147 5.21 5.68 19.60
N LEU A 148 4.67 4.49 19.79
CA LEU A 148 5.47 3.31 20.11
C LEU A 148 6.41 2.94 18.96
N LEU A 149 5.94 2.97 17.72
CA LEU A 149 6.77 2.68 16.55
C LEU A 149 7.92 3.67 16.39
N SER A 150 7.71 4.95 16.73
CA SER A 150 8.74 5.98 16.62
C SER A 150 9.95 5.77 17.56
N VAL A 151 9.74 5.06 18.66
CA VAL A 151 10.80 4.72 19.63
C VAL A 151 11.26 3.26 19.53
N THR A 152 10.64 2.47 18.65
CA THR A 152 11.02 1.09 18.38
C THR A 152 12.25 1.08 17.44
N PRO A 153 13.40 0.54 17.85
CA PRO A 153 14.54 0.45 16.96
C PRO A 153 14.20 -0.38 15.71
N ALA A 154 14.75 0.02 14.57
CA ALA A 154 14.72 -0.83 13.39
C ALA A 154 15.41 -2.16 13.78
N THR A 155 14.66 -3.26 13.78
CA THR A 155 15.20 -4.55 14.22
C THR A 155 16.22 -5.05 13.21
N GLU A 156 17.41 -5.42 13.67
CA GLU A 156 18.45 -6.10 12.86
C GLU A 156 17.98 -7.45 12.30
N ASN A 157 16.81 -7.93 12.75
CA ASN A 157 16.22 -9.22 12.37
C ASN A 157 15.40 -9.21 11.09
N THR A 158 15.18 -8.07 10.47
CA THR A 158 14.59 -8.05 9.10
C THR A 158 15.68 -8.42 8.11
N GLU A 159 15.53 -9.57 7.47
CA GLU A 159 16.38 -9.89 6.30
C GLU A 159 16.31 -8.72 5.32
N ALA A 160 17.48 -8.34 4.80
CA ALA A 160 17.52 -7.29 3.78
C ALA A 160 16.55 -7.66 2.66
N PRO A 161 15.70 -6.72 2.19
CA PRO A 161 14.77 -7.04 1.14
C PRO A 161 15.51 -7.54 -0.10
N THR A 162 14.96 -8.57 -0.72
CA THR A 162 15.39 -8.92 -2.06
C THR A 162 14.92 -7.82 -3.00
N VAL A 163 15.85 -7.15 -3.64
CA VAL A 163 15.53 -6.09 -4.60
C VAL A 163 15.16 -6.73 -5.94
N ALA A 164 14.21 -6.14 -6.65
CA ALA A 164 13.86 -6.50 -8.03
C ALA A 164 15.12 -6.49 -8.92
N SER A 165 15.01 -7.03 -10.11
CA SER A 165 16.12 -6.98 -11.05
C SER A 165 16.62 -5.53 -11.23
N PRO A 166 17.94 -5.30 -11.30
CA PRO A 166 18.49 -3.94 -11.40
C PRO A 166 17.84 -3.08 -12.49
N PRO A 167 17.50 -3.61 -13.69
CA PRO A 167 16.80 -2.83 -14.71
C PRO A 167 15.38 -2.43 -14.27
N LEU A 168 14.68 -3.26 -13.51
CA LEU A 168 13.34 -2.90 -12.99
C LEU A 168 13.43 -1.81 -11.91
N SER A 169 14.34 -1.94 -10.96
CA SER A 169 14.57 -0.90 -9.94
C SER A 169 14.91 0.46 -10.57
N LEU A 170 15.79 0.48 -11.56
CA LEU A 170 16.13 1.70 -12.30
C LEU A 170 14.90 2.28 -13.00
N ALA A 171 14.08 1.43 -13.64
CA ALA A 171 12.87 1.86 -14.32
C ALA A 171 11.85 2.47 -13.34
N LEU A 172 11.63 1.84 -12.19
CA LEU A 172 10.71 2.35 -11.16
C LEU A 172 11.20 3.68 -10.58
N THR A 173 12.50 3.80 -10.30
CA THR A 173 13.11 5.06 -9.86
C THR A 173 12.90 6.15 -10.92
N TYR A 174 13.27 5.88 -12.17
CA TYR A 174 13.10 6.85 -13.25
C TYR A 174 11.64 7.29 -13.43
N ILE A 175 10.69 6.35 -13.40
CA ILE A 175 9.26 6.66 -13.50
C ILE A 175 8.81 7.54 -12.32
N ASN A 176 9.21 7.22 -11.09
CA ASN A 176 8.80 8.00 -9.92
C ASN A 176 9.37 9.43 -9.97
N ASP A 177 10.63 9.59 -10.37
CA ASP A 177 11.28 10.90 -10.44
C ASP A 177 10.73 11.77 -11.58
N ASN A 178 10.19 11.16 -12.64
CA ASN A 178 9.70 11.86 -13.84
C ASN A 178 8.20 11.68 -14.08
N LEU A 179 7.43 11.26 -13.09
CA LEU A 179 6.05 10.78 -13.24
C LEU A 179 5.15 11.72 -14.05
N THR A 180 5.24 13.02 -13.78
CA THR A 180 4.36 14.04 -14.39
C THR A 180 4.86 14.53 -15.75
N THR A 181 6.15 14.39 -16.03
CA THR A 181 6.80 14.88 -17.25
C THR A 181 7.10 13.78 -18.26
N LEU A 182 7.00 12.52 -17.86
CA LEU A 182 7.31 11.36 -18.69
C LEU A 182 6.44 11.34 -19.96
N GLY A 183 7.08 11.43 -21.14
CA GLY A 183 6.39 11.46 -22.44
C GLY A 183 6.03 10.06 -22.96
N GLY A 184 6.83 9.03 -22.64
CA GLY A 184 6.58 7.68 -23.12
C GLY A 184 7.42 6.60 -22.45
N ILE A 185 7.05 5.35 -22.68
CA ILE A 185 7.78 4.18 -22.11
C ILE A 185 9.15 3.98 -22.79
N ASP A 186 9.31 4.46 -24.00
CA ASP A 186 10.60 4.47 -24.71
C ASP A 186 11.67 5.27 -23.95
N GLU A 187 11.30 6.37 -23.28
CA GLU A 187 12.21 7.15 -22.43
C GLU A 187 12.69 6.31 -21.23
N VAL A 188 11.76 5.59 -20.58
CA VAL A 188 12.10 4.68 -19.47
C VAL A 188 13.07 3.59 -19.95
N ALA A 189 12.78 2.97 -21.09
CA ALA A 189 13.63 1.93 -21.64
C ALA A 189 15.05 2.44 -21.95
N LYS A 190 15.14 3.64 -22.55
CA LYS A 190 16.42 4.32 -22.82
C LYS A 190 17.20 4.63 -21.54
N SER A 191 16.53 5.14 -20.49
CA SER A 191 17.19 5.46 -19.22
C SER A 191 17.74 4.22 -18.49
N CYS A 192 17.13 3.07 -18.73
CA CYS A 192 17.54 1.79 -18.15
C CYS A 192 18.49 0.98 -19.05
N PHE A 193 18.87 1.52 -20.23
CA PHE A 193 19.71 0.84 -21.22
C PHE A 193 19.14 -0.51 -21.68
N VAL A 194 17.81 -0.59 -21.82
CA VAL A 194 17.11 -1.79 -22.27
C VAL A 194 16.17 -1.49 -23.44
N THR A 195 15.70 -2.53 -24.12
CA THR A 195 14.65 -2.38 -25.14
C THR A 195 13.26 -2.28 -24.46
N GLU A 196 12.31 -1.59 -25.10
CA GLU A 196 10.93 -1.53 -24.61
C GLU A 196 10.33 -2.94 -24.42
N SER A 197 10.54 -3.85 -25.37
CA SER A 197 10.06 -5.23 -25.28
C SER A 197 10.59 -5.97 -24.05
N TYR A 198 11.87 -5.73 -23.70
CA TYR A 198 12.44 -6.29 -22.49
C TYR A 198 11.84 -5.66 -21.23
N LEU A 199 11.66 -4.33 -21.22
CA LEU A 199 11.02 -3.61 -20.12
C LEU A 199 9.57 -4.10 -19.88
N TYR A 200 8.79 -4.27 -20.96
CA TYR A 200 7.44 -4.84 -20.87
C TYR A 200 7.44 -6.22 -20.25
N ARG A 201 8.40 -7.08 -20.63
CA ARG A 201 8.52 -8.43 -20.06
C ARG A 201 8.88 -8.40 -18.57
N LEU A 202 9.80 -7.52 -18.15
CA LEU A 202 10.17 -7.33 -16.75
C LEU A 202 8.96 -6.92 -15.91
N PHE A 203 8.25 -5.87 -16.31
CA PHE A 203 7.05 -5.41 -15.61
C PHE A 203 5.97 -6.49 -15.52
N LYS A 204 5.77 -7.25 -16.61
CA LYS A 204 4.81 -8.36 -16.62
C LYS A 204 5.20 -9.48 -15.65
N ASN A 205 6.47 -9.86 -15.64
CA ASN A 205 6.96 -10.98 -14.84
C ASN A 205 7.07 -10.63 -13.35
N GLU A 206 7.58 -9.44 -13.02
CA GLU A 206 7.88 -9.06 -11.64
C GLU A 206 6.74 -8.28 -10.98
N LEU A 207 5.98 -7.48 -11.75
CA LEU A 207 4.91 -6.63 -11.23
C LEU A 207 3.51 -7.00 -11.75
N HIS A 208 3.38 -8.02 -12.60
CA HIS A 208 2.11 -8.45 -13.19
C HIS A 208 1.32 -7.35 -13.91
N LYS A 209 1.97 -6.24 -14.25
CA LYS A 209 1.40 -5.07 -14.96
C LYS A 209 2.26 -4.68 -16.16
N THR A 210 1.71 -3.90 -17.08
CA THR A 210 2.52 -3.27 -18.11
C THR A 210 3.09 -1.94 -17.61
N PRO A 211 4.26 -1.48 -18.12
CA PRO A 211 4.82 -0.18 -17.72
C PRO A 211 3.83 0.98 -17.90
N ALA A 212 3.12 1.02 -19.04
CA ALA A 212 2.13 2.06 -19.31
C ALA A 212 0.98 2.07 -18.30
N LYS A 213 0.46 0.88 -17.91
CA LYS A 213 -0.57 0.77 -16.86
C LYS A 213 -0.04 1.19 -15.49
N TYR A 214 1.23 0.88 -15.21
CA TYR A 214 1.88 1.31 -13.97
C TYR A 214 1.95 2.83 -13.88
N VAL A 215 2.50 3.49 -14.91
CA VAL A 215 2.58 4.97 -14.98
C VAL A 215 1.20 5.61 -14.89
N ALA A 216 0.23 5.13 -15.68
CA ALA A 216 -1.13 5.67 -15.67
C ALA A 216 -1.77 5.58 -14.27
N SER A 217 -1.63 4.45 -13.59
CA SER A 217 -2.18 4.30 -12.24
C SER A 217 -1.49 5.22 -11.22
N LYS A 218 -0.16 5.39 -11.28
CA LYS A 218 0.56 6.34 -10.41
C LYS A 218 0.07 7.78 -10.62
N ARG A 219 -0.12 8.18 -11.88
CA ARG A 219 -0.67 9.50 -12.23
C ARG A 219 -2.10 9.69 -11.71
N LEU A 220 -2.93 8.63 -11.77
CA LEU A 220 -4.30 8.69 -11.24
C LEU A 220 -4.34 8.81 -9.72
N LEU A 221 -3.45 8.11 -8.99
CA LEU A 221 -3.33 8.25 -7.54
C LEU A 221 -2.87 9.65 -7.13
N LEU A 222 -1.94 10.23 -7.88
CA LEU A 222 -1.53 11.62 -7.69
C LEU A 222 -2.70 12.57 -7.93
N ALA A 223 -3.46 12.35 -9.01
CA ALA A 223 -4.63 13.16 -9.35
C ALA A 223 -5.72 13.07 -8.27
N GLU A 224 -6.03 11.88 -7.78
CA GLU A 224 -6.98 11.68 -6.69
C GLU A 224 -6.60 12.47 -5.45
N ARG A 225 -5.33 12.43 -5.05
CA ARG A 225 -4.83 13.19 -3.93
C ARG A 225 -5.03 14.71 -4.14
N MET A 226 -4.62 15.25 -5.32
CA MET A 226 -4.76 16.68 -5.61
C MET A 226 -6.22 17.13 -5.64
N ILE A 227 -7.13 16.30 -6.18
CA ILE A 227 -8.58 16.58 -6.19
C ILE A 227 -9.11 16.55 -4.75
N SER A 228 -8.74 15.57 -3.96
CA SER A 228 -9.09 15.48 -2.54
C SER A 228 -8.55 16.65 -1.70
N ASP A 229 -7.48 17.29 -2.16
CA ASP A 229 -6.93 18.53 -1.55
C ASP A 229 -7.62 19.80 -2.09
N GLY A 230 -8.70 19.66 -2.90
CA GLY A 230 -9.55 20.74 -3.40
C GLY A 230 -9.16 21.30 -4.76
N GLU A 231 -8.25 20.64 -5.49
CA GLU A 231 -7.91 21.09 -6.86
C GLU A 231 -8.96 20.61 -7.88
N LYS A 232 -9.21 21.45 -8.90
CA LYS A 232 -10.22 21.11 -9.91
C LYS A 232 -9.72 20.01 -10.85
N PRO A 233 -10.51 18.97 -11.12
CA PRO A 233 -10.17 17.89 -12.04
C PRO A 233 -9.71 18.37 -13.43
N THR A 234 -10.32 19.48 -13.90
CA THR A 234 -10.03 20.09 -15.21
C THR A 234 -8.64 20.75 -15.30
N THR A 235 -7.92 20.88 -14.20
CA THR A 235 -6.53 21.39 -14.16
C THR A 235 -5.56 20.30 -13.68
N VAL A 236 -6.03 19.37 -12.87
CA VAL A 236 -5.21 18.30 -12.29
C VAL A 236 -4.67 17.34 -13.33
N TYR A 237 -5.45 17.03 -14.39
CA TYR A 237 -5.01 16.06 -15.39
C TYR A 237 -3.68 16.44 -16.05
N GLU A 238 -3.46 17.71 -16.40
CA GLU A 238 -2.20 18.19 -16.98
C GLU A 238 -1.05 18.10 -15.97
N LYS A 239 -1.30 18.54 -14.73
CA LYS A 239 -0.32 18.49 -13.64
C LYS A 239 0.16 17.06 -13.35
N CYS A 240 -0.72 16.07 -13.57
CA CYS A 240 -0.41 14.65 -13.41
C CYS A 240 0.19 14.01 -14.68
N GLY A 241 0.41 14.77 -15.76
CA GLY A 241 1.06 14.30 -16.98
C GLY A 241 0.13 13.61 -17.97
N PHE A 242 -1.19 13.80 -17.90
CA PHE A 242 -2.11 13.37 -18.94
C PHE A 242 -2.18 14.41 -20.05
N SER A 243 -2.12 13.97 -21.31
CA SER A 243 -2.14 14.84 -22.49
C SER A 243 -3.53 15.43 -22.79
N ASP A 244 -4.60 14.74 -22.36
CA ASP A 244 -5.97 15.21 -22.58
C ASP A 244 -6.90 14.75 -21.46
N TYR A 245 -7.94 15.59 -21.22
CA TYR A 245 -8.93 15.35 -20.18
C TYR A 245 -9.81 14.10 -20.43
N THR A 246 -10.10 13.77 -21.67
CA THR A 246 -10.96 12.63 -22.00
C THR A 246 -10.29 11.31 -21.63
N THR A 247 -9.01 11.17 -21.95
CA THR A 247 -8.20 10.00 -21.56
C THR A 247 -8.05 9.93 -20.04
N PHE A 248 -7.78 11.06 -19.39
CA PHE A 248 -7.74 11.13 -17.92
C PHE A 248 -9.06 10.68 -17.31
N TYR A 249 -10.19 11.27 -17.68
CA TYR A 249 -11.52 10.97 -17.15
C TYR A 249 -11.88 9.47 -17.29
N ARG A 250 -11.66 8.92 -18.48
CA ARG A 250 -11.94 7.49 -18.74
C ARG A 250 -11.09 6.58 -17.87
N ASN A 251 -9.78 6.85 -17.77
CA ASN A 251 -8.87 6.06 -16.95
C ASN A 251 -9.19 6.20 -15.47
N TYR A 252 -9.51 7.41 -15.00
CA TYR A 252 -9.89 7.69 -13.62
C TYR A 252 -11.12 6.90 -13.22
N ARG A 253 -12.20 7.01 -14.01
CA ARG A 253 -13.43 6.28 -13.76
C ARG A 253 -13.25 4.76 -13.80
N SER A 254 -12.42 4.27 -14.71
CA SER A 254 -12.10 2.83 -14.77
C SER A 254 -11.30 2.35 -13.58
N PHE A 255 -10.46 3.21 -12.98
CA PHE A 255 -9.57 2.86 -11.89
C PHE A 255 -10.25 2.96 -10.52
N PHE A 256 -11.00 4.04 -10.27
CA PHE A 256 -11.64 4.32 -8.99
C PHE A 256 -13.13 3.91 -8.93
N GLY A 257 -13.79 3.67 -10.06
CA GLY A 257 -15.21 3.33 -10.13
C GLY A 257 -16.16 4.52 -10.08
N HIS A 258 -15.67 5.73 -9.84
CA HIS A 258 -16.41 6.98 -9.79
C HIS A 258 -15.75 8.06 -10.67
N SER A 259 -16.43 9.17 -10.90
CA SER A 259 -15.87 10.27 -11.67
C SER A 259 -14.94 11.16 -10.83
N PRO A 260 -13.99 11.92 -11.45
CA PRO A 260 -13.15 12.86 -10.72
C PRO A 260 -13.92 13.95 -9.95
N SER A 261 -15.12 14.30 -10.39
CA SER A 261 -15.99 15.29 -9.71
C SER A 261 -16.78 14.72 -8.53
N GLU A 262 -16.77 13.40 -8.33
CA GLU A 262 -17.37 12.73 -7.18
C GLU A 262 -16.34 12.46 -6.07
N ALA A 263 -15.09 12.80 -6.30
CA ALA A 263 -14.00 12.68 -5.32
C ALA A 263 -13.87 13.93 -4.40
N GLU A 264 -14.69 14.98 -4.66
CA GLU A 264 -14.72 16.23 -3.88
C GLU A 264 -15.41 16.06 -2.53
#